data_eda8f9204ff7f9af15078a786ff60fb1
#
_entry.id   eda8f9204ff7f9af15078a786ff60fb1
#
_cell.length_a   1.000
_cell.length_b   1.000
_cell.length_c   1.000
_cell.angle_alpha   90.00
_cell.angle_beta   90.00
_cell.angle_gamma   90.00
#
_symmetry.space_group_name_H-M   'P 1'
#
loop_
_entity.id
_entity.type
_entity.pdbx_description
1 polymer ?
#
loop_
_entity_poly.entity_id
_entity_poly.type
_entity_poly.pdbx_seq_one_letter_code
_entity_poly.pdbx_strand_id
1 'polypeptide(L)'
;MAGLAALVLPGRAAASAETVVLETSPITVTAFEVARGVRLAPSPKVDGYVVGMSAEVVDVLGNPVPMQDVMLHHVVFAKVGVPDYTCGAIEDYSGDISDLRAERFYAEGEEHFALSLPEGYGYPNRGQDTWGLLYMLMNHHPHTMVVKIRYTVRYVTGEPLTAVKPVWLDVKNCRADPVFSVAGTGKPGATVARTADFKMPEGGRFVAAGGHLHGGGVSLDVSDTSCGSLFTSYPTWGLVFPRPVLHEPGPLHMTGFADPAGRPVRGGDTLRLTATYDNSRPHVRVMGIMILYLAPGAPSSCAAYSSTMPAPSTAERVKVELLKNPAGPLRRGLHSTWVGDYAFGAQRVSLRRGSTFTWRFRGGVDHDVTLASGPAGFASPSMRSGMFKYRFTHRGTYRLFCSLHPARMTQLVIVR
;
A
#
# COMPACT_ATOMS: atom_id res chain seq x y z
N MET A 1 28.75 37.63 52.48
CA MET A 1 28.91 36.66 51.38
C MET A 1 27.80 35.66 51.49
N ALA A 2 26.74 35.77 50.67
CA ALA A 2 25.61 34.83 50.67
C ALA A 2 25.82 33.83 49.53
N GLY A 3 26.04 32.57 49.86
CA GLY A 3 26.22 31.50 48.87
C GLY A 3 24.87 31.12 48.25
N LEU A 4 24.74 31.28 46.93
CA LEU A 4 23.63 30.71 46.16
C LEU A 4 23.86 29.20 45.99
N ALA A 5 23.05 28.40 46.67
CA ALA A 5 22.97 26.97 46.39
C ALA A 5 22.15 26.75 45.09
N ALA A 6 22.79 26.32 44.03
CA ALA A 6 22.12 25.90 42.81
C ALA A 6 21.40 24.53 43.08
N LEU A 7 20.07 24.53 43.08
CA LEU A 7 19.29 23.29 43.06
C LEU A 7 19.49 22.62 41.69
N VAL A 8 20.29 21.56 41.63
CA VAL A 8 20.34 20.62 40.51
C VAL A 8 19.09 19.75 40.62
N LEU A 9 18.09 20.01 39.81
CA LEU A 9 16.95 19.10 39.65
C LEU A 9 17.46 17.82 38.99
N PRO A 10 17.14 16.63 39.54
CA PRO A 10 17.53 15.37 38.89
C PRO A 10 16.86 15.32 37.52
N GLY A 11 17.65 15.17 36.47
CA GLY A 11 17.16 14.89 35.13
C GLY A 11 16.27 13.66 35.18
N ARG A 12 15.02 13.82 34.78
CA ARG A 12 14.07 12.70 34.67
C ARG A 12 14.64 11.74 33.63
N ALA A 13 14.98 10.52 34.01
CA ALA A 13 15.36 9.49 33.06
C ALA A 13 14.19 9.29 32.10
N ALA A 14 14.44 9.39 30.79
CA ALA A 14 13.43 9.13 29.78
C ALA A 14 12.92 7.68 29.98
N ALA A 15 11.60 7.51 29.96
CA ALA A 15 11.02 6.17 30.07
C ALA A 15 11.52 5.33 28.89
N SER A 16 12.04 4.14 29.19
CA SER A 16 12.45 3.22 28.14
C SER A 16 11.20 2.65 27.43
N ALA A 17 11.24 2.62 26.11
CA ALA A 17 10.17 1.99 25.35
C ALA A 17 10.14 0.47 25.63
N GLU A 18 8.96 -0.02 25.97
CA GLU A 18 8.68 -1.45 26.08
C GLU A 18 8.35 -2.04 24.69
N THR A 19 8.51 -3.35 24.55
CA THR A 19 8.24 -4.06 23.29
C THR A 19 7.32 -5.24 23.54
N VAL A 20 6.27 -5.37 22.73
CA VAL A 20 5.42 -6.55 22.68
C VAL A 20 5.36 -7.09 21.25
N VAL A 21 5.38 -8.41 21.14
CA VAL A 21 5.19 -9.13 19.88
C VAL A 21 3.81 -9.76 19.89
N LEU A 22 3.03 -9.46 18.89
CA LEU A 22 1.65 -9.90 18.74
C LEU A 22 1.48 -10.65 17.40
N GLU A 23 0.51 -11.55 17.33
CA GLU A 23 0.24 -12.33 16.12
C GLU A 23 -1.27 -12.38 15.84
N THR A 24 -1.63 -12.41 14.57
CA THR A 24 -3.01 -12.71 14.17
C THR A 24 -3.34 -14.20 14.39
N SER A 25 -4.63 -14.53 14.38
CA SER A 25 -5.04 -15.91 14.15
C SER A 25 -4.54 -16.40 12.77
N PRO A 26 -4.39 -17.71 12.55
CA PRO A 26 -3.91 -18.26 11.29
C PRO A 26 -4.73 -17.81 10.08
N ILE A 27 -4.05 -17.60 8.96
CA ILE A 27 -4.61 -17.21 7.66
C ILE A 27 -4.25 -18.32 6.67
N THR A 28 -5.26 -18.91 6.05
CA THR A 28 -5.05 -19.87 4.96
C THR A 28 -4.92 -19.12 3.65
N VAL A 29 -3.80 -19.33 2.93
CA VAL A 29 -3.55 -18.77 1.61
C VAL A 29 -3.39 -19.92 0.64
N THR A 30 -4.37 -20.12 -0.26
CA THR A 30 -4.36 -21.27 -1.17
C THR A 30 -3.28 -21.12 -2.26
N ALA A 31 -3.03 -22.20 -2.99
CA ALA A 31 -1.97 -22.24 -4.01
C ALA A 31 -2.10 -21.12 -5.04
N PHE A 32 -1.05 -20.31 -5.20
CA PHE A 32 -0.96 -19.20 -6.15
C PHE A 32 -2.13 -18.18 -6.03
N GLU A 33 -2.66 -18.01 -4.86
CA GLU A 33 -3.79 -17.11 -4.60
C GLU A 33 -3.35 -15.86 -3.84
N VAL A 34 -4.07 -14.77 -4.10
CA VAL A 34 -3.99 -13.54 -3.31
C VAL A 34 -5.11 -13.57 -2.29
N ALA A 35 -4.76 -13.83 -1.04
CA ALA A 35 -5.68 -13.76 0.08
C ALA A 35 -5.75 -12.32 0.60
N ARG A 36 -6.95 -11.78 0.70
CA ARG A 36 -7.21 -10.47 1.30
C ARG A 36 -8.33 -10.56 2.32
N GLY A 37 -8.27 -9.72 3.31
CA GLY A 37 -9.32 -9.69 4.32
C GLY A 37 -9.15 -8.58 5.34
N VAL A 38 -10.19 -8.45 6.15
CA VAL A 38 -10.22 -7.57 7.32
C VAL A 38 -10.50 -8.43 8.54
N ARG A 39 -9.80 -8.18 9.64
CA ARG A 39 -10.01 -8.86 10.91
C ARG A 39 -9.62 -8.00 12.10
N LEU A 40 -10.08 -8.37 13.27
CA LEU A 40 -9.58 -7.79 14.51
C LEU A 40 -8.14 -8.26 14.75
N ALA A 41 -7.33 -7.38 15.32
CA ALA A 41 -5.94 -7.63 15.67
C ALA A 41 -5.74 -7.46 17.19
N PRO A 42 -4.94 -8.32 17.84
CA PRO A 42 -4.48 -8.05 19.18
C PRO A 42 -3.84 -6.66 19.28
N SER A 43 -4.03 -5.98 20.42
CA SER A 43 -3.44 -4.67 20.71
C SER A 43 -2.77 -4.68 22.06
N PRO A 44 -1.76 -3.82 22.31
CA PRO A 44 -1.24 -3.62 23.66
C PRO A 44 -2.39 -3.20 24.58
N LYS A 45 -2.59 -3.97 25.66
CA LYS A 45 -3.70 -3.73 26.62
C LYS A 45 -3.28 -2.79 27.74
N VAL A 46 -2.62 -1.69 27.36
CA VAL A 46 -2.09 -0.66 28.27
C VAL A 46 -2.41 0.73 27.74
N ASP A 47 -2.59 1.67 28.62
CA ASP A 47 -2.67 3.09 28.29
C ASP A 47 -1.26 3.65 28.11
N GLY A 48 -1.04 4.34 27.00
CA GLY A 48 0.27 4.91 26.66
C GLY A 48 0.35 5.34 25.21
N TYR A 49 1.53 5.20 24.63
CA TYR A 49 1.80 5.67 23.28
C TYR A 49 2.59 4.63 22.49
N VAL A 50 2.15 4.30 21.30
CA VAL A 50 2.93 3.54 20.32
C VAL A 50 3.99 4.47 19.74
N VAL A 51 5.25 4.06 19.85
CA VAL A 51 6.41 4.82 19.34
C VAL A 51 7.13 4.12 18.21
N GLY A 52 6.78 2.86 17.92
CA GLY A 52 7.33 2.12 16.81
C GLY A 52 6.51 0.88 16.50
N MET A 53 6.56 0.45 15.23
CA MET A 53 5.84 -0.74 14.77
C MET A 53 6.51 -1.34 13.53
N SER A 54 6.50 -2.67 13.44
CA SER A 54 6.88 -3.43 12.23
C SER A 54 6.03 -4.69 12.13
N ALA A 55 5.88 -5.24 10.92
CA ALA A 55 5.13 -6.45 10.67
C ALA A 55 5.88 -7.42 9.75
N GLU A 56 5.60 -8.71 9.87
CA GLU A 56 6.17 -9.77 9.05
C GLU A 56 5.18 -10.93 8.90
N VAL A 57 5.43 -11.78 7.92
CA VAL A 57 4.70 -13.05 7.78
C VAL A 57 5.49 -14.15 8.45
N VAL A 58 4.80 -14.96 9.29
CA VAL A 58 5.38 -16.14 9.95
C VAL A 58 4.52 -17.36 9.68
N ASP A 59 5.13 -18.54 9.77
CA ASP A 59 4.39 -19.81 9.72
C ASP A 59 3.64 -20.06 11.05
N VAL A 60 2.93 -21.17 11.14
CA VAL A 60 2.16 -21.53 12.36
C VAL A 60 3.05 -21.79 13.57
N LEU A 61 4.34 -22.10 13.35
CA LEU A 61 5.33 -22.33 14.40
C LEU A 61 6.05 -21.05 14.80
N GLY A 62 5.83 -19.94 14.08
CA GLY A 62 6.44 -18.66 14.34
C GLY A 62 7.78 -18.42 13.62
N ASN A 63 8.13 -19.25 12.63
CA ASN A 63 9.31 -18.99 11.81
C ASN A 63 8.98 -17.96 10.73
N PRO A 64 9.88 -17.01 10.41
CA PRO A 64 9.70 -16.07 9.32
C PRO A 64 9.48 -16.80 7.99
N VAL A 65 8.46 -16.38 7.24
CA VAL A 65 8.19 -16.90 5.90
C VAL A 65 8.82 -15.96 4.88
N PRO A 66 9.73 -16.47 4.03
CA PRO A 66 10.35 -15.65 3.01
C PRO A 66 9.32 -15.01 2.08
N MET A 67 9.54 -13.76 1.68
CA MET A 67 8.64 -13.01 0.81
C MET A 67 8.38 -13.71 -0.54
N GLN A 68 9.36 -14.46 -1.07
CA GLN A 68 9.19 -15.27 -2.27
C GLN A 68 8.28 -16.50 -2.07
N ASP A 69 7.92 -16.83 -0.85
CA ASP A 69 7.04 -17.95 -0.53
C ASP A 69 5.61 -17.45 -0.26
N VAL A 70 5.45 -16.57 0.72
CA VAL A 70 4.20 -15.81 0.94
C VAL A 70 4.57 -14.34 1.15
N MET A 71 4.22 -13.53 0.17
CA MET A 71 4.49 -12.09 0.20
C MET A 71 3.47 -11.35 1.04
N LEU A 72 3.94 -10.50 1.95
CA LEU A 72 3.12 -9.46 2.55
C LEU A 72 3.00 -8.31 1.54
N HIS A 73 1.96 -8.36 0.69
CA HIS A 73 1.75 -7.31 -0.30
C HIS A 73 1.41 -5.99 0.37
N HIS A 74 0.54 -6.01 1.38
CA HIS A 74 0.35 -4.93 2.34
C HIS A 74 -0.45 -5.37 3.57
N VAL A 75 -0.23 -4.68 4.67
CA VAL A 75 -1.05 -4.69 5.87
C VAL A 75 -1.29 -3.26 6.33
N VAL A 76 -2.52 -2.95 6.73
CA VAL A 76 -2.90 -1.64 7.29
C VAL A 76 -3.56 -1.88 8.64
N PHE A 77 -3.01 -1.29 9.69
CA PHE A 77 -3.58 -1.32 11.03
C PHE A 77 -4.43 -0.08 11.28
N ALA A 78 -5.58 -0.28 11.89
CA ALA A 78 -6.49 0.81 12.19
C ALA A 78 -7.12 0.65 13.58
N LYS A 79 -7.43 1.78 14.20
CA LYS A 79 -8.21 1.86 15.44
C LYS A 79 -9.69 1.88 15.08
N VAL A 80 -10.40 0.81 15.44
CA VAL A 80 -11.82 0.62 15.12
C VAL A 80 -12.69 1.57 15.93
N GLY A 81 -13.70 2.15 15.31
CA GLY A 81 -14.65 3.09 15.95
C GLY A 81 -14.18 4.54 15.96
N VAL A 82 -12.94 4.82 15.54
CA VAL A 82 -12.40 6.19 15.42
C VAL A 82 -12.42 6.57 13.93
N PRO A 83 -12.97 7.75 13.55
CA PRO A 83 -12.90 8.20 12.17
C PRO A 83 -11.45 8.36 11.69
N ASP A 84 -11.17 7.98 10.45
CA ASP A 84 -9.88 8.26 9.81
C ASP A 84 -9.64 9.78 9.80
N TYR A 85 -8.48 10.20 10.29
CA TYR A 85 -8.20 11.63 10.49
C TYR A 85 -8.26 12.45 9.19
N THR A 86 -7.82 11.88 8.08
CA THR A 86 -7.79 12.57 6.78
C THR A 86 -9.09 12.36 6.01
N CYS A 87 -9.63 11.15 6.03
CA CYS A 87 -10.71 10.73 5.14
C CYS A 87 -12.08 10.66 5.83
N GLY A 88 -12.13 10.71 7.17
CA GLY A 88 -13.35 10.54 7.94
C GLY A 88 -13.88 9.10 7.86
N ALA A 89 -14.75 8.81 6.90
CA ALA A 89 -15.17 7.46 6.55
C ALA A 89 -14.34 6.96 5.36
N ILE A 90 -13.88 5.70 5.43
CA ILE A 90 -13.19 5.06 4.31
C ILE A 90 -14.25 4.45 3.41
N GLU A 91 -14.41 4.98 2.19
CA GLU A 91 -15.30 4.39 1.20
C GLU A 91 -14.76 3.04 0.72
N ASP A 92 -15.54 2.02 1.00
CA ASP A 92 -15.66 0.72 0.34
C ASP A 92 -14.38 -0.08 0.03
N TYR A 93 -14.23 -1.14 0.80
CA TYR A 93 -13.49 -2.32 0.39
C TYR A 93 -14.52 -3.41 -0.04
N SER A 94 -14.89 -3.41 -1.32
CA SER A 94 -15.75 -4.43 -1.95
C SER A 94 -17.11 -4.69 -1.29
N GLY A 95 -17.85 -3.68 -0.89
CA GLY A 95 -19.27 -3.79 -0.54
C GLY A 95 -19.62 -4.32 0.85
N ASP A 96 -18.69 -4.85 1.61
CA ASP A 96 -19.01 -5.47 2.91
C ASP A 96 -18.69 -4.57 4.13
N ILE A 97 -18.08 -3.41 3.94
CA ILE A 97 -17.67 -2.52 5.06
C ILE A 97 -17.90 -1.05 4.69
N SER A 98 -19.12 -0.72 4.29
CA SER A 98 -19.47 0.63 3.79
C SER A 98 -19.45 1.74 4.85
N ASP A 99 -19.33 1.43 6.15
CA ASP A 99 -19.36 2.42 7.24
C ASP A 99 -18.29 2.16 8.31
N LEU A 100 -17.19 1.49 8.00
CA LEU A 100 -16.15 1.24 8.99
C LEU A 100 -15.43 2.55 9.33
N ARG A 101 -15.78 3.14 10.46
CA ARG A 101 -14.95 4.17 11.09
C ARG A 101 -13.73 3.50 11.66
N ALA A 102 -12.59 3.69 11.02
CA ALA A 102 -11.33 3.11 11.43
C ALA A 102 -10.18 4.06 11.08
N GLU A 103 -9.51 4.60 12.10
CA GLU A 103 -8.36 5.47 11.93
C GLU A 103 -7.13 4.63 11.58
N ARG A 104 -6.66 4.70 10.34
CA ARG A 104 -5.45 4.04 9.88
C ARG A 104 -4.23 4.69 10.51
N PHE A 105 -3.45 3.94 11.27
CA PHE A 105 -2.33 4.52 12.02
C PHE A 105 -0.98 3.90 11.69
N TYR A 106 -0.94 2.75 11.02
CA TYR A 106 0.28 2.12 10.55
C TYR A 106 -0.01 1.25 9.33
N ALA A 107 0.92 1.22 8.40
CA ALA A 107 0.88 0.31 7.27
C ALA A 107 2.29 -0.15 6.91
N GLU A 108 2.36 -1.36 6.38
CA GLU A 108 3.57 -1.97 5.84
C GLU A 108 3.22 -2.76 4.59
N GLY A 109 4.13 -2.81 3.64
CA GLY A 109 4.01 -3.58 2.40
C GLY A 109 5.30 -4.30 2.06
N GLU A 110 5.52 -4.49 0.77
CA GLU A 110 6.74 -5.13 0.26
C GLU A 110 8.02 -4.36 0.64
N GLU A 111 7.90 -3.05 0.86
CA GLU A 111 8.98 -2.13 1.22
C GLU A 111 9.45 -2.23 2.67
N HIS A 112 8.84 -3.05 3.49
CA HIS A 112 9.20 -3.24 4.90
C HIS A 112 9.38 -1.92 5.67
N PHE A 113 8.34 -1.08 5.66
CA PHE A 113 8.33 0.18 6.40
C PHE A 113 8.20 -0.06 7.91
N ALA A 114 9.30 0.09 8.66
CA ALA A 114 9.26 0.09 10.12
C ALA A 114 8.98 1.51 10.64
N LEU A 115 7.86 1.70 11.34
CA LEU A 115 7.57 2.95 12.03
C LEU A 115 8.54 3.14 13.20
N SER A 116 9.15 4.32 13.28
CA SER A 116 9.89 4.78 14.45
C SER A 116 9.64 6.28 14.61
N LEU A 117 8.82 6.64 15.59
CA LEU A 117 8.57 8.05 15.91
C LEU A 117 9.78 8.64 16.64
N PRO A 118 10.08 9.93 16.44
CA PRO A 118 11.14 10.61 17.17
C PRO A 118 10.88 10.60 18.67
N GLU A 119 11.94 10.76 19.45
CA GLU A 119 11.84 10.90 20.92
C GLU A 119 10.89 12.03 21.31
N GLY A 120 10.08 11.80 22.33
CA GLY A 120 9.06 12.73 22.80
C GLY A 120 7.72 12.68 22.08
N TYR A 121 7.57 11.85 21.03
CA TYR A 121 6.36 11.71 20.25
C TYR A 121 5.81 10.29 20.29
N GLY A 122 4.47 10.14 20.24
CA GLY A 122 3.83 8.84 20.22
C GLY A 122 2.38 8.87 19.73
N TYR A 123 1.95 7.78 19.12
CA TYR A 123 0.54 7.59 18.76
C TYR A 123 -0.24 7.09 19.98
N PRO A 124 -1.30 7.79 20.45
CA PRO A 124 -2.02 7.41 21.64
C PRO A 124 -2.66 6.02 21.54
N ASN A 125 -2.46 5.18 22.54
CA ASN A 125 -3.10 3.89 22.71
C ASN A 125 -3.76 3.81 24.06
N ARG A 126 -4.98 3.29 24.12
CA ARG A 126 -5.68 2.94 25.37
C ARG A 126 -5.81 1.43 25.46
N GLY A 127 -5.73 0.87 26.66
CA GLY A 127 -5.83 -0.58 26.88
C GLY A 127 -7.14 -1.19 26.36
N GLN A 128 -8.20 -0.38 26.27
CA GLN A 128 -9.51 -0.76 25.74
C GLN A 128 -9.65 -0.56 24.22
N ASP A 129 -8.66 0.04 23.54
CA ASP A 129 -8.75 0.26 22.10
C ASP A 129 -8.84 -1.08 21.36
N THR A 130 -9.72 -1.11 20.36
CA THR A 130 -9.87 -2.24 19.45
C THR A 130 -9.10 -1.94 18.18
N TRP A 131 -8.12 -2.80 17.87
CA TRP A 131 -7.39 -2.73 16.62
C TRP A 131 -7.99 -3.66 15.58
N GLY A 132 -8.06 -3.19 14.35
CA GLY A 132 -8.33 -3.97 13.17
C GLY A 132 -7.13 -3.95 12.24
N LEU A 133 -7.03 -4.93 11.37
CA LEU A 133 -6.09 -4.92 10.26
C LEU A 133 -6.78 -5.36 8.97
N LEU A 134 -6.38 -4.69 7.91
CA LEU A 134 -6.65 -5.09 6.54
C LEU A 134 -5.35 -5.69 6.00
N TYR A 135 -5.44 -6.82 5.28
CA TYR A 135 -4.24 -7.46 4.73
C TYR A 135 -4.46 -7.95 3.30
N MET A 136 -3.37 -8.03 2.58
CA MET A 136 -3.26 -8.74 1.31
C MET A 136 -1.97 -9.56 1.32
N LEU A 137 -2.12 -10.89 1.19
CA LEU A 137 -1.01 -11.86 1.14
C LEU A 137 -1.03 -12.55 -0.22
N MET A 138 0.13 -12.79 -0.79
CA MET A 138 0.26 -13.50 -2.06
C MET A 138 1.08 -14.77 -1.87
N ASN A 139 0.48 -15.93 -2.15
CA ASN A 139 1.15 -17.22 -2.10
C ASN A 139 1.79 -17.53 -3.46
N HIS A 140 3.10 -17.67 -3.50
CA HIS A 140 3.86 -18.03 -4.71
C HIS A 140 4.08 -19.54 -4.85
N HIS A 141 3.55 -20.35 -3.93
CA HIS A 141 3.66 -21.81 -3.96
C HIS A 141 2.50 -22.51 -4.67
N PRO A 142 2.74 -23.70 -5.23
CA PRO A 142 1.69 -24.54 -5.82
C PRO A 142 0.85 -25.31 -4.77
N HIS A 143 1.04 -25.06 -3.48
CA HIS A 143 0.30 -25.67 -2.38
C HIS A 143 -0.21 -24.60 -1.41
N THR A 144 -1.23 -24.96 -0.64
CA THR A 144 -1.80 -24.10 0.38
C THR A 144 -0.80 -23.88 1.52
N MET A 145 -0.66 -22.64 1.93
CA MET A 145 0.12 -22.21 3.09
C MET A 145 -0.81 -21.74 4.20
N VAL A 146 -0.43 -21.98 5.45
CA VAL A 146 -1.11 -21.40 6.63
C VAL A 146 -0.10 -20.54 7.35
N VAL A 147 -0.38 -19.24 7.43
CA VAL A 147 0.55 -18.25 7.97
C VAL A 147 -0.14 -17.35 8.98
N LYS A 148 0.63 -16.57 9.71
CA LYS A 148 0.17 -15.48 10.57
C LYS A 148 0.88 -14.19 10.19
N ILE A 149 0.26 -13.05 10.48
CA ILE A 149 0.94 -11.77 10.49
C ILE A 149 1.38 -11.54 11.93
N ARG A 150 2.70 -11.49 12.13
CA ARG A 150 3.34 -11.11 13.38
C ARG A 150 3.68 -9.63 13.29
N TYR A 151 3.48 -8.90 14.37
CA TYR A 151 3.89 -7.49 14.44
C TYR A 151 4.46 -7.16 15.80
N THR A 152 5.51 -6.37 15.77
CA THR A 152 6.21 -5.87 16.95
C THR A 152 5.75 -4.45 17.21
N VAL A 153 5.30 -4.17 18.43
CA VAL A 153 4.88 -2.85 18.87
C VAL A 153 5.81 -2.37 19.97
N ARG A 154 6.42 -1.21 19.74
CA ARG A 154 7.17 -0.49 20.77
C ARG A 154 6.28 0.59 21.34
N TYR A 155 6.15 0.66 22.65
CA TYR A 155 5.26 1.59 23.32
C TYR A 155 5.88 2.16 24.60
N VAL A 156 5.38 3.32 25.03
CA VAL A 156 5.79 3.99 26.28
C VAL A 156 4.56 4.16 27.15
N THR A 157 4.70 3.82 28.45
CA THR A 157 3.67 3.98 29.49
C THR A 157 4.17 4.90 30.61
N GLY A 158 3.24 5.47 31.37
CA GLY A 158 3.58 6.24 32.59
C GLY A 158 4.24 7.59 32.34
N GLU A 159 4.47 7.98 31.11
CA GLU A 159 5.06 9.26 30.74
C GLU A 159 4.23 9.93 29.63
N PRO A 160 3.94 11.24 29.75
CA PRO A 160 3.23 11.95 28.69
C PRO A 160 4.17 12.25 27.51
N LEU A 161 3.81 11.78 26.33
CA LEU A 161 4.44 12.14 25.08
C LEU A 161 3.57 13.14 24.31
N THR A 162 4.18 13.84 23.36
CA THR A 162 3.40 14.63 22.39
C THR A 162 2.64 13.68 21.48
N ALA A 163 1.31 13.72 21.56
CA ALA A 163 0.44 12.88 20.77
C ALA A 163 0.54 13.24 19.28
N VAL A 164 0.75 12.23 18.42
CA VAL A 164 0.68 12.41 16.99
C VAL A 164 -0.64 11.88 16.41
N LYS A 165 -1.08 12.48 15.31
CA LYS A 165 -2.22 12.05 14.50
C LYS A 165 -1.72 11.48 13.18
N PRO A 166 -2.17 10.29 12.78
CA PRO A 166 -1.83 9.72 11.48
C PRO A 166 -2.57 10.47 10.37
N VAL A 167 -1.86 10.93 9.37
CA VAL A 167 -2.40 11.59 8.18
C VAL A 167 -2.16 10.66 7.00
N TRP A 168 -3.23 10.05 6.51
CA TRP A 168 -3.20 9.12 5.39
C TRP A 168 -3.53 9.84 4.09
N LEU A 169 -2.62 9.80 3.13
CA LEU A 169 -2.82 10.36 1.80
C LEU A 169 -2.69 9.26 0.76
N ASP A 170 -3.60 9.21 -0.21
CA ASP A 170 -3.49 8.33 -1.38
C ASP A 170 -3.91 9.03 -2.67
N VAL A 171 -3.30 8.66 -3.79
CA VAL A 171 -3.54 9.32 -5.09
C VAL A 171 -4.91 9.00 -5.74
N LYS A 172 -5.78 8.30 -5.03
CA LYS A 172 -7.17 8.03 -5.41
C LYS A 172 -8.17 8.74 -4.51
N ASN A 173 -7.69 9.58 -3.61
CA ASN A 173 -8.50 10.40 -2.71
C ASN A 173 -9.41 9.57 -1.79
N CYS A 174 -8.79 8.96 -0.77
CA CYS A 174 -9.48 8.22 0.30
C CYS A 174 -10.15 6.91 -0.14
N ARG A 175 -9.56 6.18 -1.07
CA ARG A 175 -10.04 4.83 -1.39
C ARG A 175 -9.42 3.78 -0.48
N ALA A 176 -10.18 2.74 -0.17
CA ALA A 176 -9.69 1.60 0.60
C ALA A 176 -8.67 0.77 -0.22
N ASP A 177 -8.88 0.65 -1.52
CA ASP A 177 -7.97 0.01 -2.48
C ASP A 177 -7.61 1.06 -3.58
N PRO A 178 -6.61 1.96 -3.33
CA PRO A 178 -6.35 3.10 -4.20
C PRO A 178 -5.54 2.74 -5.45
N VAL A 179 -5.82 1.59 -6.06
CA VAL A 179 -5.12 1.13 -7.26
C VAL A 179 -5.47 1.93 -8.51
N PHE A 180 -4.47 2.09 -9.39
CA PHE A 180 -4.63 2.65 -10.73
C PHE A 180 -3.73 1.93 -11.74
N SER A 181 -3.83 2.29 -13.01
CA SER A 181 -3.00 1.70 -14.08
C SER A 181 -2.22 2.77 -14.82
N VAL A 182 -0.95 2.48 -15.07
CA VAL A 182 -0.07 3.20 -15.97
C VAL A 182 -0.15 2.52 -17.33
N ALA A 183 -0.52 3.27 -18.36
CA ALA A 183 -0.79 2.69 -19.68
C ALA A 183 0.46 2.24 -20.43
N GLY A 184 1.58 2.94 -20.22
CA GLY A 184 2.81 2.74 -21.00
C GLY A 184 2.78 3.45 -22.33
N THR A 185 3.84 4.13 -22.71
CA THR A 185 3.98 4.84 -23.99
C THR A 185 4.91 4.14 -24.96
N GLY A 186 5.69 3.17 -24.52
CA GLY A 186 6.78 2.53 -25.26
C GLY A 186 8.03 3.42 -25.43
N LYS A 187 8.07 4.60 -24.81
CA LYS A 187 9.20 5.54 -24.91
C LYS A 187 10.09 5.40 -23.67
N PRO A 188 11.36 5.00 -23.83
CA PRO A 188 12.32 4.95 -22.70
C PRO A 188 12.41 6.29 -21.98
N GLY A 189 12.44 6.26 -20.64
CA GLY A 189 12.52 7.45 -19.78
C GLY A 189 11.22 8.26 -19.66
N ALA A 190 10.13 7.87 -20.32
CA ALA A 190 8.84 8.50 -20.11
C ALA A 190 8.33 8.24 -18.69
N THR A 191 7.77 9.26 -18.05
CA THR A 191 7.10 9.16 -16.76
C THR A 191 5.67 9.64 -16.83
N VAL A 192 4.88 9.26 -15.84
CA VAL A 192 3.53 9.78 -15.61
C VAL A 192 3.34 10.04 -14.13
N ALA A 193 2.71 11.16 -13.81
CA ALA A 193 2.35 11.50 -12.44
C ALA A 193 0.85 11.36 -12.21
N ARG A 194 0.49 10.91 -11.00
CA ARG A 194 -0.88 10.95 -10.50
C ARG A 194 -0.90 11.72 -9.19
N THR A 195 -1.85 12.66 -9.06
CA THR A 195 -1.95 13.55 -7.91
C THR A 195 -3.30 13.44 -7.23
N ALA A 196 -3.32 13.75 -5.92
CA ALA A 196 -4.52 14.04 -5.15
C ALA A 196 -4.25 15.16 -4.16
N ASP A 197 -5.23 16.00 -3.90
CA ASP A 197 -5.16 17.15 -3.00
C ASP A 197 -5.99 16.90 -1.74
N PHE A 198 -5.43 17.27 -0.59
CA PHE A 198 -6.04 17.08 0.72
C PHE A 198 -5.97 18.37 1.53
N LYS A 199 -7.07 18.78 2.15
CA LYS A 199 -7.07 19.90 3.09
C LYS A 199 -6.66 19.44 4.47
N MET A 200 -5.70 20.16 5.08
CA MET A 200 -5.31 19.93 6.46
C MET A 200 -6.40 20.48 7.41
N PRO A 201 -6.99 19.62 8.25
CA PRO A 201 -8.03 20.07 9.19
C PRO A 201 -7.47 20.97 10.29
N GLU A 202 -6.20 20.77 10.67
CA GLU A 202 -5.48 21.57 11.66
C GLU A 202 -4.00 21.74 11.31
N GLY A 203 -3.35 22.69 11.97
CA GLY A 203 -1.91 22.94 11.84
C GLY A 203 -1.09 22.09 12.80
N GLY A 204 0.21 21.99 12.52
CA GLY A 204 1.17 21.27 13.34
C GLY A 204 2.49 21.08 12.64
N ARG A 205 3.17 19.99 12.99
CA ARG A 205 4.44 19.56 12.38
C ARG A 205 4.39 18.09 12.05
N PHE A 206 4.71 17.71 10.83
CA PHE A 206 4.95 16.32 10.50
C PHE A 206 6.29 15.88 11.06
N VAL A 207 6.28 14.96 12.02
CA VAL A 207 7.49 14.48 12.72
C VAL A 207 8.03 13.17 12.15
N ALA A 208 7.21 12.45 11.39
CA ALA A 208 7.62 11.25 10.67
C ALA A 208 6.74 11.04 9.43
N ALA A 209 7.27 10.32 8.44
CA ALA A 209 6.52 9.86 7.27
C ALA A 209 7.14 8.62 6.66
N GLY A 210 6.28 7.83 5.98
CA GLY A 210 6.67 6.71 5.13
C GLY A 210 5.79 6.65 3.88
N GLY A 211 6.39 6.25 2.76
CA GLY A 211 5.72 6.12 1.47
C GLY A 211 5.54 4.67 1.05
N HIS A 212 4.56 4.41 0.17
CA HIS A 212 4.29 3.13 -0.45
C HIS A 212 4.06 3.31 -1.95
N LEU A 213 4.82 2.58 -2.76
CA LEU A 213 4.71 2.49 -4.22
C LEU A 213 4.77 1.02 -4.64
N HIS A 214 4.22 0.70 -5.79
CA HIS A 214 4.38 -0.60 -6.44
C HIS A 214 5.47 -0.59 -7.51
N GLY A 215 5.64 -1.72 -8.20
CA GLY A 215 6.58 -1.87 -9.31
C GLY A 215 6.43 -0.76 -10.35
N GLY A 216 7.57 -0.21 -10.79
CA GLY A 216 7.63 0.93 -11.71
C GLY A 216 7.52 2.31 -11.05
N GLY A 217 7.35 2.40 -9.73
CA GLY A 217 7.37 3.68 -9.00
C GLY A 217 8.72 4.38 -9.12
N VAL A 218 8.70 5.69 -9.25
CA VAL A 218 9.90 6.55 -9.36
C VAL A 218 10.08 7.40 -8.12
N SER A 219 9.01 8.03 -7.66
CA SER A 219 8.99 8.87 -6.46
C SER A 219 7.57 9.09 -5.96
N LEU A 220 7.46 9.38 -4.68
CA LEU A 220 6.22 9.80 -4.04
C LEU A 220 6.47 11.08 -3.27
N ASP A 221 5.93 12.20 -3.76
CA ASP A 221 6.12 13.53 -3.18
C ASP A 221 4.86 14.00 -2.45
N VAL A 222 5.03 14.58 -1.28
CA VAL A 222 4.01 15.40 -0.62
C VAL A 222 4.49 16.83 -0.54
N SER A 223 3.71 17.74 -1.08
CA SER A 223 3.98 19.18 -1.06
C SER A 223 2.81 19.96 -0.48
N ASP A 224 3.10 21.00 0.26
CA ASP A 224 2.16 22.07 0.54
C ASP A 224 2.09 22.97 -0.70
N THR A 225 0.90 23.15 -1.26
CA THR A 225 0.72 23.91 -2.51
C THR A 225 1.13 25.37 -2.41
N SER A 226 1.23 25.92 -1.20
CA SER A 226 1.68 27.30 -0.93
C SER A 226 3.14 27.42 -0.51
N CYS A 227 3.75 26.35 0.03
CA CYS A 227 5.08 26.36 0.63
C CYS A 227 6.12 25.55 -0.17
N GLY A 228 5.70 24.58 -0.96
CA GLY A 228 6.57 23.68 -1.71
C GLY A 228 6.68 22.29 -1.11
N SER A 229 7.65 21.48 -1.56
CA SER A 229 7.80 20.09 -1.13
C SER A 229 8.05 20.01 0.38
N LEU A 230 7.30 19.15 1.03
CA LEU A 230 7.51 18.78 2.43
C LEU A 230 8.38 17.53 2.52
N PHE A 231 8.13 16.54 1.67
CA PHE A 231 8.88 15.29 1.67
C PHE A 231 8.70 14.52 0.36
N THR A 232 9.81 14.00 -0.16
CA THR A 232 9.78 13.04 -1.27
C THR A 232 10.33 11.71 -0.80
N SER A 233 9.53 10.66 -0.88
CA SER A 233 9.92 9.29 -0.62
C SER A 233 10.39 8.65 -1.93
N TYR A 234 11.57 8.04 -1.91
CA TYR A 234 12.18 7.37 -3.05
C TYR A 234 12.25 5.87 -2.84
N PRO A 235 11.97 5.07 -3.87
CA PRO A 235 12.10 3.63 -3.81
C PRO A 235 13.56 3.18 -3.93
N THR A 236 13.92 2.13 -3.20
CA THR A 236 15.13 1.34 -3.44
C THR A 236 14.73 0.02 -4.04
N TRP A 237 15.30 -0.31 -5.18
CA TRP A 237 15.02 -1.53 -5.93
C TRP A 237 16.11 -2.57 -5.71
N GLY A 238 15.80 -3.81 -6.02
CA GLY A 238 16.84 -4.82 -6.11
C GLY A 238 16.64 -6.06 -5.29
N LEU A 239 15.41 -6.54 -5.11
CA LEU A 239 15.20 -7.89 -4.61
C LEU A 239 15.62 -8.91 -5.65
N VAL A 240 16.45 -9.84 -5.20
CA VAL A 240 16.70 -11.08 -5.91
C VAL A 240 15.84 -12.14 -5.26
N PHE A 241 14.74 -12.51 -5.90
CA PHE A 241 14.05 -13.72 -5.53
C PHE A 241 14.72 -14.91 -6.19
N PRO A 242 15.00 -16.01 -5.49
CA PRO A 242 15.54 -17.22 -6.09
C PRO A 242 14.56 -17.89 -7.05
N ARG A 243 13.27 -17.53 -6.99
CA ARG A 243 12.21 -18.01 -7.88
C ARG A 243 11.46 -16.83 -8.51
N PRO A 244 10.90 -17.00 -9.72
CA PRO A 244 9.99 -16.02 -10.30
C PRO A 244 8.78 -15.78 -9.40
N VAL A 245 8.29 -14.54 -9.35
CA VAL A 245 7.06 -14.15 -8.69
C VAL A 245 5.95 -13.85 -9.70
N LEU A 246 4.69 -13.93 -9.27
CA LEU A 246 3.53 -13.83 -10.17
C LEU A 246 3.12 -12.40 -10.52
N HIS A 247 3.73 -11.41 -9.88
CA HIS A 247 3.46 -9.99 -10.17
C HIS A 247 4.76 -9.20 -10.21
N GLU A 248 4.69 -7.97 -10.72
CA GLU A 248 5.84 -7.06 -10.66
C GLU A 248 6.08 -6.66 -9.20
N PRO A 249 7.25 -7.00 -8.62
CA PRO A 249 7.51 -6.71 -7.21
C PRO A 249 7.62 -5.21 -6.96
N GLY A 250 7.20 -4.79 -5.77
CA GLY A 250 7.40 -3.46 -5.25
C GLY A 250 8.87 -3.17 -4.90
N PRO A 251 9.15 -1.97 -4.41
CA PRO A 251 10.47 -1.63 -3.92
C PRO A 251 10.83 -2.43 -2.66
N LEU A 252 12.12 -2.65 -2.45
CA LEU A 252 12.64 -3.23 -1.21
C LEU A 252 12.46 -2.32 -0.02
N HIS A 253 12.53 -1.04 -0.28
CA HIS A 253 12.50 -0.02 0.74
C HIS A 253 12.02 1.29 0.12
N MET A 254 11.29 2.06 0.90
CA MET A 254 10.93 3.44 0.60
C MET A 254 11.62 4.36 1.62
N THR A 255 12.25 5.44 1.16
CA THR A 255 12.82 6.40 2.11
C THR A 255 11.73 7.02 2.97
N GLY A 256 11.97 7.10 4.27
CA GLY A 256 11.13 7.78 5.25
C GLY A 256 11.88 8.93 5.91
N PHE A 257 11.22 9.65 6.80
CA PHE A 257 11.90 10.51 7.74
C PHE A 257 11.31 10.36 9.15
N ALA A 258 12.14 10.64 10.15
CA ALA A 258 11.74 10.85 11.53
C ALA A 258 12.60 11.99 12.08
N ASP A 259 11.97 13.13 12.44
CA ASP A 259 12.64 14.35 12.84
C ASP A 259 11.83 15.05 13.94
N PRO A 260 12.38 15.23 15.16
CA PRO A 260 11.68 15.90 16.25
C PRO A 260 11.41 17.40 15.97
N ALA A 261 12.22 18.06 15.14
CA ALA A 261 11.96 19.42 14.70
C ALA A 261 10.72 19.50 13.79
N GLY A 262 10.49 18.42 13.05
CA GLY A 262 9.35 18.25 12.18
C GLY A 262 9.29 19.25 11.02
N ARG A 263 8.24 19.09 10.19
CA ARG A 263 7.99 19.92 9.01
C ARG A 263 6.66 20.64 9.18
N PRO A 264 6.65 21.98 9.29
CA PRO A 264 5.46 22.74 9.65
C PRO A 264 4.41 22.70 8.54
N VAL A 265 3.14 22.63 8.95
CA VAL A 265 1.95 22.74 8.09
C VAL A 265 0.89 23.53 8.82
N ARG A 266 0.17 24.42 8.14
CA ARG A 266 -0.90 25.21 8.74
C ARG A 266 -2.26 24.55 8.54
N GLY A 267 -3.17 24.74 9.47
CA GLY A 267 -4.57 24.37 9.27
C GLY A 267 -5.15 25.11 8.06
N GLY A 268 -5.89 24.38 7.22
CA GLY A 268 -6.42 24.90 5.97
C GLY A 268 -5.48 24.88 4.77
N ASP A 269 -4.18 24.58 4.94
CA ASP A 269 -3.26 24.36 3.83
C ASP A 269 -3.71 23.15 3.00
N THR A 270 -3.39 23.17 1.71
CA THR A 270 -3.66 22.05 0.80
C THR A 270 -2.37 21.27 0.57
N LEU A 271 -2.38 20.01 0.97
CA LEU A 271 -1.31 19.06 0.64
C LEU A 271 -1.62 18.40 -0.68
N ARG A 272 -0.62 18.34 -1.55
CA ARG A 272 -0.65 17.58 -2.80
C ARG A 272 0.24 16.36 -2.69
N LEU A 273 -0.35 15.18 -2.81
CA LEU A 273 0.39 13.95 -2.99
C LEU A 273 0.60 13.69 -4.49
N THR A 274 1.83 13.38 -4.90
CA THR A 274 2.20 13.09 -6.29
C THR A 274 2.96 11.78 -6.36
N ALA A 275 2.36 10.75 -6.95
CA ALA A 275 3.04 9.50 -7.29
C ALA A 275 3.52 9.55 -8.74
N THR A 276 4.83 9.44 -8.94
CA THR A 276 5.46 9.39 -10.27
C THR A 276 5.84 7.96 -10.60
N TYR A 277 5.47 7.50 -11.79
CA TYR A 277 5.73 6.15 -12.29
C TYR A 277 6.48 6.18 -13.63
N ASP A 278 7.31 5.15 -13.87
CA ASP A 278 7.81 4.85 -15.20
C ASP A 278 6.62 4.62 -16.15
N ASN A 279 6.62 5.32 -17.28
CA ASN A 279 5.59 5.19 -18.31
C ASN A 279 6.17 4.66 -19.63
N SER A 280 7.39 4.12 -19.60
CA SER A 280 7.98 3.45 -20.76
C SER A 280 7.26 2.15 -21.10
N ARG A 281 6.68 1.49 -20.10
CA ARG A 281 5.90 0.26 -20.23
C ARG A 281 4.67 0.29 -19.31
N PRO A 282 3.69 -0.60 -19.54
CA PRO A 282 2.53 -0.69 -18.67
C PRO A 282 2.87 -1.16 -17.26
N HIS A 283 2.25 -0.52 -16.25
CA HIS A 283 2.19 -0.98 -14.86
C HIS A 283 0.73 -0.95 -14.42
N VAL A 284 0.24 -2.03 -13.87
CA VAL A 284 -1.17 -2.16 -13.51
C VAL A 284 -1.32 -2.46 -12.04
N ARG A 285 -2.46 -2.00 -11.45
CA ARG A 285 -2.76 -2.13 -10.04
C ARG A 285 -1.67 -1.54 -9.14
N VAL A 286 -1.13 -0.42 -9.55
CA VAL A 286 -0.14 0.33 -8.78
C VAL A 286 -0.82 1.32 -7.83
N MET A 287 -0.13 1.70 -6.75
CA MET A 287 -0.61 2.62 -5.72
C MET A 287 0.36 3.77 -5.52
N GLY A 288 -0.09 4.82 -4.86
CA GLY A 288 0.74 5.87 -4.29
C GLY A 288 0.11 6.30 -2.98
N ILE A 289 0.72 5.91 -1.87
CA ILE A 289 0.20 6.15 -0.52
C ILE A 289 1.32 6.71 0.34
N MET A 290 1.02 7.74 1.13
CA MET A 290 1.92 8.25 2.15
C MET A 290 1.20 8.36 3.48
N ILE A 291 1.82 7.84 4.53
CA ILE A 291 1.41 8.09 5.90
C ILE A 291 2.37 9.08 6.54
N LEU A 292 1.81 10.13 7.13
CA LEU A 292 2.56 11.13 7.88
C LEU A 292 2.03 11.17 9.33
N TYR A 293 2.86 11.60 10.26
CA TYR A 293 2.49 11.70 11.66
C TYR A 293 2.56 13.17 12.09
N LEU A 294 1.39 13.77 12.28
CA LEU A 294 1.22 15.17 12.66
C LEU A 294 1.26 15.32 14.18
N ALA A 295 2.20 16.08 14.69
CA ALA A 295 2.13 16.66 16.04
C ALA A 295 1.36 17.97 15.95
N PRO A 296 0.13 18.06 16.50
CA PRO A 296 -0.68 19.26 16.41
C PRO A 296 -0.05 20.47 17.09
N GLY A 297 -0.31 21.65 16.57
CA GLY A 297 0.20 22.91 17.12
C GLY A 297 0.02 24.07 16.14
N ALA A 298 0.47 25.23 16.54
CA ALA A 298 0.46 26.44 15.70
C ALA A 298 1.84 26.62 15.06
N PRO A 299 2.07 26.24 13.80
CA PRO A 299 3.35 26.49 13.14
C PRO A 299 3.47 27.97 12.80
N SER A 300 4.67 28.51 13.00
CA SER A 300 4.98 29.92 12.74
C SER A 300 5.55 30.17 11.34
N SER A 301 5.94 29.16 10.62
CA SER A 301 6.64 29.27 9.35
C SER A 301 6.19 28.23 8.33
N CYS A 302 6.38 28.59 7.09
CA CYS A 302 6.18 27.76 5.92
C CYS A 302 7.55 27.57 5.26
N ALA A 303 7.96 26.37 4.95
CA ALA A 303 9.24 26.07 4.33
C ALA A 303 9.14 24.87 3.40
N ALA A 304 9.92 24.93 2.30
CA ALA A 304 10.16 23.78 1.45
C ALA A 304 11.36 22.98 1.98
N TYR A 305 11.28 21.66 1.83
CA TYR A 305 12.31 20.72 2.26
C TYR A 305 12.83 19.91 1.06
N SER A 306 14.12 19.66 1.06
CA SER A 306 14.75 18.76 0.10
C SER A 306 14.80 17.34 0.66
N SER A 307 14.52 16.35 -0.19
CA SER A 307 14.73 14.95 0.13
C SER A 307 15.89 14.41 -0.71
N THR A 308 16.71 13.55 -0.12
CA THR A 308 17.85 12.95 -0.80
C THR A 308 17.43 11.65 -1.46
N MET A 309 17.64 11.55 -2.79
CA MET A 309 17.46 10.29 -3.50
C MET A 309 18.56 9.31 -3.06
N PRO A 310 18.20 8.07 -2.71
CA PRO A 310 19.19 7.05 -2.40
C PRO A 310 20.04 6.72 -3.63
N ALA A 311 21.26 6.19 -3.41
CA ALA A 311 22.07 5.70 -4.50
C ALA A 311 21.32 4.62 -5.29
N PRO A 312 21.45 4.56 -6.62
CA PRO A 312 20.84 3.52 -7.42
C PRO A 312 21.24 2.13 -6.91
N SER A 313 20.25 1.27 -6.70
CA SER A 313 20.52 -0.13 -6.35
C SER A 313 21.10 -0.86 -7.56
N THR A 314 22.16 -1.64 -7.35
CA THR A 314 22.77 -2.48 -8.40
C THR A 314 22.15 -3.89 -8.47
N ALA A 315 21.12 -4.15 -7.69
CA ALA A 315 20.55 -5.48 -7.58
C ALA A 315 19.79 -5.92 -8.82
N GLU A 316 19.81 -7.22 -9.07
CA GLU A 316 19.19 -7.86 -10.23
C GLU A 316 17.68 -7.65 -10.26
N ARG A 317 17.13 -7.54 -11.45
CA ARG A 317 15.67 -7.48 -11.64
C ARG A 317 15.07 -8.85 -11.37
N VAL A 318 14.00 -8.87 -10.58
CA VAL A 318 13.22 -10.09 -10.38
C VAL A 318 12.57 -10.51 -11.69
N LYS A 319 12.68 -11.79 -12.02
CA LYS A 319 12.01 -12.37 -13.17
C LYS A 319 10.56 -12.66 -12.80
N VAL A 320 9.64 -11.94 -13.42
CA VAL A 320 8.21 -12.24 -13.31
C VAL A 320 7.91 -13.52 -14.10
N GLU A 321 7.23 -14.48 -13.48
CA GLU A 321 6.81 -15.69 -14.18
C GLU A 321 5.81 -15.36 -15.28
N LEU A 322 6.08 -15.87 -16.48
CA LEU A 322 5.14 -15.74 -17.58
C LEU A 322 3.91 -16.61 -17.30
N LEU A 323 2.76 -15.99 -17.22
CA LEU A 323 1.49 -16.69 -17.11
C LEU A 323 1.32 -17.71 -18.23
N LYS A 324 0.76 -18.87 -17.92
CA LYS A 324 0.46 -19.89 -18.92
C LYS A 324 -0.38 -19.28 -20.06
N ASN A 325 -0.06 -19.66 -21.29
CA ASN A 325 -0.92 -19.31 -22.41
C ASN A 325 -2.28 -19.99 -22.20
N PRO A 326 -3.37 -19.23 -22.33
CA PRO A 326 -4.69 -19.83 -22.19
C PRO A 326 -4.93 -20.86 -23.28
N ALA A 327 -5.58 -21.96 -22.89
CA ALA A 327 -6.00 -23.03 -23.80
C ALA A 327 -7.27 -22.63 -24.58
N GLY A 328 -7.69 -23.47 -25.50
CA GLY A 328 -8.96 -23.34 -26.21
C GLY A 328 -8.88 -22.60 -27.55
N PRO A 329 -9.96 -22.63 -28.32
CA PRO A 329 -10.02 -22.11 -29.68
C PRO A 329 -10.00 -20.59 -29.71
N LEU A 330 -9.37 -20.01 -30.73
CA LEU A 330 -9.42 -18.57 -31.02
C LEU A 330 -10.83 -18.16 -31.49
N ARG A 331 -11.54 -17.38 -30.70
CA ARG A 331 -12.86 -16.84 -31.04
C ARG A 331 -12.71 -15.51 -31.81
N ARG A 332 -13.31 -15.41 -32.98
CA ARG A 332 -13.32 -14.20 -33.81
C ARG A 332 -14.72 -13.57 -33.77
N GLY A 333 -14.78 -12.23 -33.84
CA GLY A 333 -16.07 -11.51 -33.85
C GLY A 333 -16.84 -11.54 -32.52
N LEU A 334 -16.22 -12.01 -31.46
CA LEU A 334 -16.81 -12.02 -30.13
C LEU A 334 -16.54 -10.67 -29.45
N HIS A 335 -17.58 -10.00 -28.95
CA HIS A 335 -17.50 -8.70 -28.29
C HIS A 335 -17.70 -8.74 -26.79
N SER A 336 -18.00 -9.92 -26.23
CA SER A 336 -18.14 -10.10 -24.79
C SER A 336 -17.83 -11.53 -24.35
N THR A 337 -17.46 -11.67 -23.07
CA THR A 337 -17.32 -12.96 -22.39
C THR A 337 -17.77 -12.84 -20.94
N TRP A 338 -18.01 -13.96 -20.29
CA TRP A 338 -18.23 -13.99 -18.86
C TRP A 338 -16.90 -14.17 -18.11
N VAL A 339 -16.87 -13.75 -16.83
CA VAL A 339 -15.80 -13.94 -15.86
C VAL A 339 -16.43 -14.50 -14.60
N GLY A 340 -15.93 -15.62 -14.11
CA GLY A 340 -16.42 -16.24 -12.88
C GLY A 340 -15.95 -17.70 -12.80
N ASP A 341 -16.22 -18.35 -11.68
CA ASP A 341 -15.87 -19.75 -11.42
C ASP A 341 -14.40 -20.07 -11.76
N TYR A 342 -13.50 -19.14 -11.43
CA TYR A 342 -12.06 -19.22 -11.69
C TYR A 342 -11.70 -19.35 -13.18
N ALA A 343 -12.51 -18.80 -14.08
CA ALA A 343 -12.28 -18.86 -15.52
C ALA A 343 -12.74 -17.61 -16.28
N PHE A 344 -12.17 -17.40 -17.47
CA PHE A 344 -12.73 -16.56 -18.53
C PHE A 344 -13.47 -17.46 -19.53
N GLY A 345 -14.72 -17.15 -19.86
CA GLY A 345 -15.53 -17.98 -20.76
C GLY A 345 -14.95 -18.11 -22.17
N ALA A 346 -14.36 -17.04 -22.71
CA ALA A 346 -13.55 -17.09 -23.92
C ALA A 346 -12.09 -16.78 -23.58
N GLN A 347 -11.25 -17.79 -23.57
CA GLN A 347 -9.85 -17.64 -23.18
C GLN A 347 -8.96 -17.06 -24.29
N ARG A 348 -9.35 -17.17 -25.55
CA ARG A 348 -8.60 -16.62 -26.69
C ARG A 348 -9.56 -15.89 -27.65
N VAL A 349 -9.32 -14.60 -27.86
CA VAL A 349 -10.19 -13.73 -28.64
C VAL A 349 -9.37 -12.94 -29.67
N SER A 350 -9.93 -12.75 -30.88
CA SER A 350 -9.36 -11.84 -31.87
C SER A 350 -10.33 -10.71 -32.19
N LEU A 351 -9.85 -9.48 -32.07
CA LEU A 351 -10.63 -8.24 -32.26
C LEU A 351 -10.02 -7.38 -33.37
N ARG A 352 -10.82 -6.49 -33.93
CA ARG A 352 -10.31 -5.38 -34.75
C ARG A 352 -9.87 -4.22 -33.85
N ARG A 353 -8.84 -3.45 -34.28
CA ARG A 353 -8.48 -2.20 -33.60
C ARG A 353 -9.69 -1.27 -33.51
N GLY A 354 -9.87 -0.62 -32.37
CA GLY A 354 -11.01 0.24 -32.07
C GLY A 354 -12.21 -0.49 -31.48
N SER A 355 -12.23 -1.83 -31.46
CA SER A 355 -13.32 -2.60 -30.87
C SER A 355 -13.37 -2.42 -29.34
N THR A 356 -14.59 -2.36 -28.81
CA THR A 356 -14.85 -2.46 -27.36
C THR A 356 -15.17 -3.90 -27.05
N PHE A 357 -14.52 -4.43 -25.98
CA PHE A 357 -14.81 -5.75 -25.45
C PHE A 357 -15.40 -5.65 -24.04
N THR A 358 -16.36 -6.51 -23.72
CA THR A 358 -17.10 -6.49 -22.45
C THR A 358 -16.87 -7.78 -21.68
N TRP A 359 -16.42 -7.69 -20.44
CA TRP A 359 -16.40 -8.77 -19.49
C TRP A 359 -17.61 -8.65 -18.56
N ARG A 360 -18.38 -9.74 -18.44
CA ARG A 360 -19.57 -9.83 -17.59
C ARG A 360 -19.24 -10.72 -16.41
N PHE A 361 -19.12 -10.11 -15.24
CA PHE A 361 -18.79 -10.80 -14.01
C PHE A 361 -20.01 -11.52 -13.46
N ARG A 362 -19.82 -12.79 -13.09
CA ARG A 362 -20.82 -13.65 -12.48
C ARG A 362 -20.12 -14.72 -11.64
N GLY A 363 -20.44 -14.86 -10.39
CA GLY A 363 -19.80 -15.84 -9.52
C GLY A 363 -19.98 -15.54 -8.04
N GLY A 364 -19.54 -16.47 -7.21
CA GLY A 364 -19.60 -16.36 -5.75
C GLY A 364 -18.43 -15.63 -5.11
N VAL A 365 -17.34 -15.39 -5.88
CA VAL A 365 -16.11 -14.75 -5.41
C VAL A 365 -15.70 -13.61 -6.34
N ASP A 366 -14.84 -12.75 -5.82
CA ASP A 366 -14.36 -11.61 -6.57
C ASP A 366 -13.38 -12.01 -7.66
N HIS A 367 -13.49 -11.35 -8.80
CA HIS A 367 -12.59 -11.49 -9.94
C HIS A 367 -12.28 -10.11 -10.54
N ASP A 368 -11.18 -10.03 -11.29
CA ASP A 368 -10.86 -8.87 -12.12
C ASP A 368 -10.33 -9.28 -13.50
N VAL A 369 -10.14 -8.27 -14.34
CA VAL A 369 -9.46 -8.37 -15.65
C VAL A 369 -8.29 -7.41 -15.61
N THR A 370 -7.09 -7.94 -15.52
CA THR A 370 -5.86 -7.17 -15.38
C THR A 370 -4.90 -7.51 -16.52
N LEU A 371 -4.23 -6.51 -17.06
CA LEU A 371 -3.20 -6.72 -18.06
C LEU A 371 -1.92 -7.28 -17.41
N ALA A 372 -1.42 -8.42 -17.90
CA ALA A 372 -0.08 -8.92 -17.57
C ALA A 372 0.98 -8.37 -18.54
N SER A 373 0.67 -8.32 -19.83
CA SER A 373 1.54 -7.73 -20.86
C SER A 373 0.73 -7.33 -22.09
N GLY A 374 1.14 -6.26 -22.75
CA GLY A 374 0.48 -5.76 -23.96
C GLY A 374 0.81 -4.31 -24.27
N PRO A 375 0.27 -3.79 -25.37
CA PRO A 375 0.58 -2.42 -25.85
C PRO A 375 0.04 -1.30 -24.97
N ALA A 376 -0.98 -1.54 -24.12
CA ALA A 376 -1.54 -0.52 -23.25
C ALA A 376 -2.09 -1.14 -21.95
N GLY A 377 -1.77 -0.53 -20.81
CA GLY A 377 -2.14 -1.01 -19.47
C GLY A 377 -3.59 -0.69 -19.11
N PHE A 378 -4.27 -1.66 -18.52
CA PHE A 378 -5.57 -1.48 -17.89
C PHE A 378 -5.86 -2.57 -16.85
N ALA A 379 -6.72 -2.26 -15.89
CA ALA A 379 -7.29 -3.23 -14.97
C ALA A 379 -8.75 -2.84 -14.68
N SER A 380 -9.61 -3.83 -14.50
CA SER A 380 -10.95 -3.61 -13.96
C SER A 380 -10.92 -3.43 -12.45
N PRO A 381 -11.95 -2.87 -11.84
CA PRO A 381 -12.24 -3.11 -10.43
C PRO A 381 -12.39 -4.60 -10.17
N SER A 382 -12.15 -5.01 -8.92
CA SER A 382 -12.49 -6.36 -8.44
C SER A 382 -13.98 -6.41 -8.15
N MET A 383 -14.70 -7.42 -8.69
CA MET A 383 -16.14 -7.51 -8.55
C MET A 383 -16.67 -8.95 -8.71
N ARG A 384 -17.77 -9.27 -8.04
CA ARG A 384 -18.49 -10.57 -8.16
C ARG A 384 -19.52 -10.55 -9.29
N SER A 385 -20.13 -9.38 -9.53
CA SER A 385 -21.17 -9.17 -10.54
C SER A 385 -20.99 -7.81 -11.23
N GLY A 386 -21.61 -7.65 -12.40
CA GLY A 386 -21.52 -6.41 -13.16
C GLY A 386 -20.77 -6.58 -14.47
N MET A 387 -20.26 -5.50 -15.02
CA MET A 387 -19.53 -5.54 -16.28
C MET A 387 -18.38 -4.53 -16.31
N PHE A 388 -17.31 -4.93 -16.97
CA PHE A 388 -16.20 -4.06 -17.34
C PHE A 388 -16.07 -3.99 -18.85
N LYS A 389 -15.77 -2.80 -19.38
CA LYS A 389 -15.60 -2.56 -20.81
C LYS A 389 -14.25 -1.89 -21.06
N TYR A 390 -13.54 -2.37 -22.10
CA TYR A 390 -12.30 -1.73 -22.54
C TYR A 390 -12.28 -1.61 -24.06
N ARG A 391 -11.86 -0.44 -24.58
CA ARG A 391 -11.71 -0.16 -26.01
C ARG A 391 -10.25 -0.36 -26.41
N PHE A 392 -9.99 -1.33 -27.27
CA PHE A 392 -8.67 -1.68 -27.75
C PHE A 392 -8.21 -0.76 -28.88
N THR A 393 -7.48 0.29 -28.55
CA THR A 393 -7.03 1.33 -29.51
C THR A 393 -5.67 1.01 -30.15
N HIS A 394 -4.90 0.09 -29.62
CA HIS A 394 -3.59 -0.32 -30.12
C HIS A 394 -3.61 -1.75 -30.62
N ARG A 395 -2.94 -2.00 -31.77
CA ARG A 395 -2.73 -3.36 -32.30
C ARG A 395 -1.75 -4.09 -31.42
N GLY A 396 -1.86 -5.40 -31.33
CA GLY A 396 -0.95 -6.26 -30.61
C GLY A 396 -1.62 -7.38 -29.84
N THR A 397 -0.83 -8.08 -29.06
CA THR A 397 -1.28 -9.17 -28.21
C THR A 397 -1.34 -8.71 -26.77
N TYR A 398 -2.50 -8.83 -26.17
CA TYR A 398 -2.76 -8.52 -24.77
C TYR A 398 -2.89 -9.83 -24.01
N ARG A 399 -2.04 -10.04 -23.02
CA ARG A 399 -2.16 -11.14 -22.05
C ARG A 399 -2.85 -10.61 -20.82
N LEU A 400 -3.98 -11.19 -20.49
CA LEU A 400 -4.82 -10.78 -19.37
C LEU A 400 -4.88 -11.91 -18.35
N PHE A 401 -5.14 -11.56 -17.10
CA PHE A 401 -5.33 -12.50 -16.01
C PHE A 401 -6.27 -11.91 -14.96
N CYS A 402 -6.73 -12.73 -14.02
CA CYS A 402 -7.33 -12.27 -12.78
C CYS A 402 -6.23 -12.12 -11.73
N SER A 403 -6.04 -10.94 -11.17
CA SER A 403 -4.97 -10.69 -10.19
C SER A 403 -5.17 -11.43 -8.86
N LEU A 404 -6.40 -11.85 -8.58
CA LEU A 404 -6.73 -12.66 -7.40
C LEU A 404 -6.52 -14.17 -7.63
N HIS A 405 -6.49 -14.62 -8.91
CA HIS A 405 -6.36 -16.03 -9.29
C HIS A 405 -5.39 -16.22 -10.47
N PRO A 406 -4.14 -15.72 -10.35
CA PRO A 406 -3.24 -15.56 -11.50
C PRO A 406 -2.86 -16.87 -12.18
N ALA A 407 -2.74 -17.96 -11.44
CA ALA A 407 -2.37 -19.26 -12.00
C ALA A 407 -3.50 -19.96 -12.75
N ARG A 408 -4.77 -19.59 -12.50
CA ARG A 408 -5.95 -20.25 -13.04
C ARG A 408 -6.63 -19.49 -14.15
N MET A 409 -6.65 -18.16 -14.05
CA MET A 409 -7.47 -17.31 -14.89
C MET A 409 -6.61 -16.47 -15.83
N THR A 410 -6.39 -16.98 -17.04
CA THR A 410 -5.64 -16.26 -18.08
C THR A 410 -6.47 -16.10 -19.35
N GLN A 411 -6.28 -15.00 -20.09
CA GLN A 411 -6.94 -14.74 -21.35
C GLN A 411 -5.95 -14.08 -22.34
N LEU A 412 -6.09 -14.40 -23.62
CA LEU A 412 -5.34 -13.81 -24.72
C LEU A 412 -6.28 -13.02 -25.63
N VAL A 413 -6.02 -11.73 -25.81
CA VAL A 413 -6.73 -10.90 -26.76
C VAL A 413 -5.77 -10.42 -27.86
N ILE A 414 -6.03 -10.79 -29.11
CA ILE A 414 -5.24 -10.40 -30.27
C ILE A 414 -5.98 -9.30 -31.02
N VAL A 415 -5.40 -8.10 -31.06
CA VAL A 415 -5.97 -6.93 -31.76
C VAL A 415 -5.25 -6.73 -33.09
N ARG A 416 -6.00 -6.78 -34.18
CA ARG A 416 -5.52 -6.69 -35.57
C ARG A 416 -5.93 -5.37 -36.22
#